data_69b7bcf6fc2954d5eff879959445275a
#
_entry.id   69b7bcf6fc2954d5eff879959445275a
#
_cell.length_a   1.000
_cell.length_b   1.000
_cell.length_c   1.000
_cell.angle_alpha   90.00
_cell.angle_beta   90.00
_cell.angle_gamma   90.00
#
_symmetry.space_group_name_H-M   'P 1'
#
loop_
_entity.id
_entity.type
_entity.pdbx_description
1 polymer ?
#
loop_
_entity_poly.entity_id
_entity_poly.type
_entity_poly.pdbx_seq_one_letter_code
_entity_poly.pdbx_strand_id
1 'polypeptide(L)'
;MSTPELKIYTTFDSFDADQVIATLEYNGIPSVKRIKGSGQYIGILMGHMTTHQIDIYVPAEAADQAVDILTETGFLQEMPDEDEGSAT
;
A
#
# COMPACT_ATOMS: atom_id res chain seq x y z
N MET A 1 13.03 -11.54 17.94
CA MET A 1 13.15 -10.31 17.27
C MET A 1 12.22 -10.23 16.13
N SER A 2 11.64 -9.11 15.93
CA SER A 2 10.70 -9.00 14.83
C SER A 2 11.42 -8.61 13.59
N THR A 3 10.89 -9.04 12.48
CA THR A 3 11.43 -8.68 11.20
C THR A 3 11.07 -7.25 10.90
N PRO A 4 11.98 -6.46 10.39
CA PRO A 4 11.64 -5.09 10.04
C PRO A 4 10.56 -5.07 8.98
N GLU A 5 9.75 -4.06 9.05
CA GLU A 5 8.67 -3.88 8.08
C GLU A 5 8.90 -2.59 7.34
N LEU A 6 8.53 -2.58 6.07
CA LEU A 6 8.64 -1.38 5.26
C LEU A 6 7.28 -0.99 4.74
N LYS A 7 7.02 0.29 4.71
CA LYS A 7 5.78 0.81 4.15
C LYS A 7 5.91 0.82 2.64
N ILE A 8 4.97 0.20 1.96
CA ILE A 8 5.02 0.13 0.51
C ILE A 8 3.83 0.81 -0.15
N TYR A 9 2.84 1.21 0.60
CA TYR A 9 1.66 1.79 -0.03
C TYR A 9 0.94 2.68 0.96
N THR A 10 0.36 3.75 0.48
CA THR A 10 -0.40 4.68 1.30
C THR A 10 -1.64 5.07 0.53
N THR A 11 -2.76 5.12 1.21
CA THR A 11 -4.00 5.53 0.59
C THR A 11 -4.90 6.14 1.65
N PHE A 12 -5.91 6.86 1.20
CA PHE A 12 -6.94 7.37 2.11
C PHE A 12 -8.27 6.66 1.87
N ASP A 13 -8.28 5.63 1.05
CA ASP A 13 -9.49 4.90 0.72
C ASP A 13 -9.37 3.51 1.32
N SER A 14 -10.21 3.17 2.28
CA SER A 14 -10.10 1.89 2.95
C SER A 14 -10.40 0.73 2.01
N PHE A 15 -11.25 0.95 1.01
CA PHE A 15 -11.54 -0.10 0.06
C PHE A 15 -10.30 -0.40 -0.76
N ASP A 16 -9.59 0.64 -1.17
CA ASP A 16 -8.35 0.49 -1.90
C ASP A 16 -7.32 -0.26 -1.05
N ALA A 17 -7.22 0.10 0.23
CA ALA A 17 -6.29 -0.57 1.11
C ALA A 17 -6.61 -2.05 1.22
N ASP A 18 -7.88 -2.40 1.32
CA ASP A 18 -8.27 -3.80 1.44
C ASP A 18 -7.95 -4.56 0.15
N GLN A 19 -8.08 -3.92 -0.99
CA GLN A 19 -7.75 -4.55 -2.25
C GLN A 19 -6.26 -4.83 -2.35
N VAL A 20 -5.45 -3.88 -1.89
CA VAL A 20 -4.01 -4.05 -1.91
C VAL A 20 -3.61 -5.21 -1.00
N ILE A 21 -4.19 -5.26 0.19
CA ILE A 21 -3.87 -6.31 1.13
C ILE A 21 -4.28 -7.67 0.56
N ALA A 22 -5.46 -7.74 -0.03
CA ALA A 22 -5.92 -9.00 -0.60
C ALA A 22 -5.01 -9.46 -1.73
N THR A 23 -4.54 -8.52 -2.55
CA THR A 23 -3.65 -8.85 -3.64
C THR A 23 -2.33 -9.39 -3.12
N LEU A 24 -1.78 -8.77 -2.09
CA LEU A 24 -0.53 -9.23 -1.53
C LEU A 24 -0.70 -10.59 -0.89
N GLU A 25 -1.80 -10.80 -0.17
CA GLU A 25 -2.02 -12.08 0.47
C GLU A 25 -2.21 -13.18 -0.56
N TYR A 26 -2.88 -12.87 -1.64
CA TYR A 26 -3.07 -13.86 -2.68
C TYR A 26 -1.72 -14.31 -3.24
N ASN A 27 -0.73 -13.45 -3.19
CA ASN A 27 0.60 -13.75 -3.67
C ASN A 27 1.54 -14.20 -2.56
N GLY A 28 1.00 -14.53 -1.41
CA GLY A 28 1.80 -15.10 -0.33
C GLY A 28 2.58 -14.10 0.49
N ILE A 29 2.25 -12.83 0.39
CA ILE A 29 2.99 -11.80 1.13
C ILE A 29 2.12 -11.29 2.25
N PRO A 30 2.52 -11.48 3.51
CA PRO A 30 1.75 -10.96 4.63
C PRO A 30 1.87 -9.44 4.65
N SER A 31 0.80 -8.77 5.00
CA SER A 31 0.83 -7.33 5.07
C SER A 31 0.06 -6.85 6.28
N VAL A 32 0.37 -5.64 6.73
CA VAL A 32 -0.24 -5.05 7.90
C VAL A 32 -0.72 -3.67 7.53
N LYS A 33 -1.93 -3.34 7.95
CA LYS A 33 -2.51 -2.04 7.69
C LYS A 33 -2.41 -1.22 8.96
N ARG A 34 -1.92 -0.01 8.87
CA ARG A 34 -1.85 0.90 10.00
C ARG A 34 -2.52 2.19 9.62
N ILE A 35 -3.34 2.71 10.51
CA ILE A 35 -4.05 3.93 10.26
C ILE A 35 -3.44 5.01 11.11
N LYS A 36 -3.01 6.10 10.50
CA LYS A 36 -2.44 7.18 11.23
C LYS A 36 -3.55 8.00 11.85
N GLY A 37 -3.32 8.42 13.07
CA GLY A 37 -4.31 9.19 13.76
C GLY A 37 -5.28 8.30 14.50
N SER A 38 -6.29 8.88 15.04
CA SER A 38 -7.20 8.13 15.88
C SER A 38 -8.59 8.10 15.31
N GLY A 39 -8.74 8.20 14.05
CA GLY A 39 -10.05 8.33 13.50
C GLY A 39 -10.59 7.13 12.81
N GLN A 40 -10.33 5.94 13.35
CA GLN A 40 -10.76 4.80 12.62
C GLN A 40 -12.23 4.78 12.37
N TYR A 41 -13.03 5.25 13.34
CA TYR A 41 -14.46 5.18 13.09
C TYR A 41 -14.94 6.28 12.17
N ILE A 42 -14.07 7.22 11.83
CA ILE A 42 -14.47 8.23 10.88
C ILE A 42 -14.73 7.60 9.53
N GLY A 43 -14.00 6.57 9.20
CA GLY A 43 -14.24 5.89 7.95
C GLY A 43 -15.61 5.31 7.86
N ILE A 44 -16.20 4.93 8.99
CA ILE A 44 -17.55 4.41 8.97
C ILE A 44 -18.52 5.50 8.56
N LEU A 45 -18.32 6.70 9.07
CA LEU A 45 -19.22 7.78 8.74
C LEU A 45 -19.07 8.24 7.31
N MET A 46 -17.89 8.13 6.77
CA MET A 46 -17.62 8.61 5.42
C MET A 46 -17.63 7.49 4.42
N GLY A 47 -18.15 6.35 4.76
CA GLY A 47 -18.12 5.21 3.88
C GLY A 47 -16.73 4.64 3.88
N HIS A 48 -16.20 4.27 2.72
CA HIS A 48 -14.88 3.69 2.69
C HIS A 48 -13.78 4.77 2.59
N MET A 49 -14.16 6.03 2.52
CA MET A 49 -13.16 7.09 2.51
C MET A 49 -12.86 7.50 3.92
N THR A 50 -11.65 7.89 4.18
CA THR A 50 -11.26 8.32 5.50
C THR A 50 -10.42 9.57 5.38
N THR A 51 -10.43 10.40 6.42
CA THR A 51 -9.57 11.57 6.44
C THR A 51 -8.20 11.21 6.99
N HIS A 52 -7.99 9.96 7.36
CA HIS A 52 -6.71 9.57 7.93
C HIS A 52 -5.98 8.66 6.95
N GLN A 53 -4.67 8.77 6.97
CA GLN A 53 -3.83 8.03 6.06
C GLN A 53 -3.77 6.57 6.48
N ILE A 54 -3.86 5.69 5.52
CA ILE A 54 -3.74 4.26 5.75
C ILE A 54 -2.45 3.80 5.11
N ASP A 55 -1.56 3.24 5.90
CA ASP A 55 -0.27 2.78 5.42
C ASP A 55 -0.26 1.26 5.42
N ILE A 56 0.32 0.67 4.41
CA ILE A 56 0.41 -0.78 4.31
C ILE A 56 1.86 -1.18 4.34
N TYR A 57 2.19 -2.08 5.26
CA TYR A 57 3.56 -2.52 5.50
C TYR A 57 3.71 -3.98 5.17
N VAL A 58 4.88 -4.37 4.70
CA VAL A 58 5.20 -5.78 4.46
C VAL A 58 6.57 -6.03 5.06
N PRO A 59 6.94 -7.30 5.29
CA PRO A 59 8.29 -7.58 5.77
C PRO A 59 9.31 -7.04 4.79
N ALA A 60 10.40 -6.51 5.31
CA ALA A 60 11.40 -5.89 4.47
C ALA A 60 11.91 -6.84 3.40
N GLU A 61 12.03 -8.12 3.73
CA GLU A 61 12.55 -9.07 2.77
C GLU A 61 11.60 -9.31 1.62
N ALA A 62 10.34 -8.97 1.77
CA ALA A 62 9.37 -9.15 0.70
C ALA A 62 9.02 -7.84 0.01
N ALA A 63 9.66 -6.75 0.40
CA ALA A 63 9.25 -5.44 -0.11
C ALA A 63 9.40 -5.32 -1.62
N ASP A 64 10.50 -5.79 -2.16
CA ASP A 64 10.70 -5.67 -3.60
C ASP A 64 9.66 -6.46 -4.37
N GLN A 65 9.37 -7.66 -3.90
CA GLN A 65 8.38 -8.47 -4.56
C GLN A 65 7.00 -7.83 -4.43
N ALA A 66 6.70 -7.25 -3.28
CA ALA A 66 5.42 -6.62 -3.07
C ALA A 66 5.24 -5.42 -4.01
N VAL A 67 6.29 -4.63 -4.16
CA VAL A 67 6.22 -3.48 -5.06
C VAL A 67 6.01 -3.96 -6.49
N ASP A 68 6.68 -5.02 -6.89
CA ASP A 68 6.50 -5.54 -8.24
C ASP A 68 5.06 -5.99 -8.45
N ILE A 69 4.49 -6.68 -7.48
CA ILE A 69 3.13 -7.16 -7.60
C ILE A 69 2.17 -5.99 -7.70
N LEU A 70 2.35 -4.98 -6.87
CA LEU A 70 1.44 -3.85 -6.90
C LEU A 70 1.59 -3.02 -8.16
N THR A 71 2.78 -2.98 -8.72
CA THR A 71 3.00 -2.29 -9.97
C THR A 71 2.32 -3.05 -11.11
N GLU A 72 2.45 -4.36 -11.11
CA GLU A 72 1.85 -5.15 -12.16
C GLU A 72 0.34 -5.15 -12.11
N THR A 73 -0.22 -5.04 -10.91
CA THR A 73 -1.66 -5.04 -10.78
C THR A 73 -2.26 -3.65 -10.85
N GLY A 74 -1.42 -2.64 -11.02
CA GLY A 74 -1.95 -1.29 -11.24
C GLY A 74 -2.13 -0.44 -10.01
N PHE A 75 -1.82 -0.95 -8.82
CA PHE A 75 -1.96 -0.13 -7.63
C PHE A 75 -0.84 0.89 -7.52
N LEU A 76 0.36 0.54 -7.97
CA LEU A 76 1.46 1.47 -7.97
C LEU A 76 1.82 1.78 -9.41
N GLN A 77 2.13 3.02 -9.69
CA GLN A 77 2.54 3.39 -11.02
C GLN A 77 4.00 3.14 -11.16
N GLU A 78 4.38 2.59 -12.30
CA GLU A 78 5.76 2.42 -12.60
C GLU A 78 6.39 3.77 -12.71
N MET A 79 7.50 3.99 -12.04
CA MET A 79 8.15 5.26 -12.14
C MET A 79 8.74 5.41 -13.48
N PRO A 80 8.45 6.47 -14.18
CA PRO A 80 9.09 6.64 -15.49
C PRO A 80 10.56 6.87 -15.26
N ASP A 81 11.35 6.36 -16.15
CA ASP A 81 12.72 6.60 -16.14
C ASP A 81 12.93 8.03 -16.32
N GLU A 82 13.76 8.61 -15.58
CA GLU A 82 14.02 9.95 -15.78
C GLU A 82 14.53 10.18 -17.09
N ASP A 83 15.23 9.26 -17.60
CA ASP A 83 15.74 9.44 -18.87
C ASP A 83 14.72 9.61 -19.84
N GLU A 84 13.75 8.80 -19.86
CA GLU A 84 12.82 8.95 -20.83
C GLU A 84 12.06 10.10 -20.58
N GLY A 85 11.82 10.37 -19.39
CA GLY A 85 11.08 11.49 -19.10
C GLY A 85 11.76 12.65 -19.62
N SER A 86 12.97 12.69 -19.43
CA SER A 86 13.62 13.85 -19.77
C SER A 86 13.90 13.90 -21.18
N ALA A 87 13.99 12.83 -21.72
CA ALA A 87 14.31 12.87 -23.07
C ALA A 87 13.35 13.67 -23.73
N THR A 88 12.45 13.87 -23.15
CA THR A 88 11.60 14.67 -23.80
C THR A 88 11.79 15.97 -23.77
#